data_3ae4e9d10aceddaace12dc24088b790d
#
_entry.id   3ae4e9d10aceddaace12dc24088b790d
#
_cell.length_a   1.000
_cell.length_b   1.000
_cell.length_c   1.000
_cell.angle_alpha   90.00
_cell.angle_beta   90.00
_cell.angle_gamma   90.00
#
_symmetry.space_group_name_H-M   'P 1'
#
loop_
_entity.id
_entity.type
_entity.pdbx_description
1 polymer ?
#
loop_
_entity_poly.entity_id
_entity_poly.type
_entity_poly.pdbx_seq_one_letter_code
_entity_poly.pdbx_strand_id
1 'polypeptide(L)'
;MSMSFLKDDCYQPANMHCFCIKFHFEGRRRGFHASQLIEYTLEPNPDAKEAKDAPPDKLTFAFSTADVVVLGWRLDRIADYLCENKLAAVGTLPKRYAEFDRNKPFVASIKIEPVKQ
;
A
#
# COMPACT_ATOMS: atom_id res chain seq x y z
N MET A 1 -1.94 17.07 -13.74
CA MET A 1 -1.63 16.93 -13.21
C MET A 1 -1.31 16.18 -12.64
N SER A 2 -1.22 15.97 -12.28
CA SER A 2 -0.58 15.61 -11.80
C SER A 2 -0.28 14.44 -11.20
N MET A 3 0.44 13.64 -11.61
CA MET A 3 0.89 12.40 -11.01
C MET A 3 1.97 12.62 -9.97
N SER A 4 2.23 13.87 -9.68
CA SER A 4 3.30 14.23 -8.76
C SER A 4 3.04 13.85 -7.31
N PHE A 5 1.82 13.46 -6.97
CA PHE A 5 1.50 13.12 -5.59
C PHE A 5 2.29 11.90 -5.08
N LEU A 6 2.78 11.05 -5.98
CA LEU A 6 3.61 9.91 -5.57
C LEU A 6 5.10 10.15 -5.80
N LYS A 7 5.49 11.40 -5.96
CA LYS A 7 6.86 11.73 -6.28
C LYS A 7 7.85 11.28 -5.20
N ASP A 8 7.54 11.55 -3.96
CA ASP A 8 8.42 11.23 -2.83
C ASP A 8 7.78 10.35 -1.78
N ASP A 9 6.50 10.06 -1.92
CA ASP A 9 5.76 9.28 -0.94
C ASP A 9 5.15 8.06 -1.58
N CYS A 10 5.04 6.98 -0.80
CA CYS A 10 4.45 5.74 -1.27
C CYS A 10 2.94 5.69 -1.07
N TYR A 11 2.35 6.76 -0.56
CA TYR A 11 0.93 6.81 -0.32
C TYR A 11 0.43 8.24 -0.46
N GLN A 12 -0.87 8.38 -0.67
CA GLN A 12 -1.51 9.69 -0.73
C GLN A 12 -2.78 9.69 0.12
N PRO A 13 -2.85 10.54 1.15
CA PRO A 13 -4.09 10.72 1.87
C PRO A 13 -5.02 11.65 1.09
N ALA A 14 -6.30 11.63 1.44
CA ALA A 14 -7.29 12.50 0.83
C ALA A 14 -7.86 13.45 1.88
N ASN A 15 -8.32 14.61 1.43
CA ASN A 15 -8.97 15.56 2.32
C ASN A 15 -10.40 15.15 2.65
N MET A 16 -10.99 14.31 1.81
CA MET A 16 -12.35 13.83 1.96
C MET A 16 -12.34 12.32 1.85
N HIS A 17 -13.46 11.69 2.15
CA HIS A 17 -13.58 10.25 2.00
C HIS A 17 -13.32 9.85 0.55
N CYS A 18 -12.58 8.78 0.36
CA CYS A 18 -12.22 8.30 -0.97
C CYS A 18 -13.17 7.22 -1.43
N PHE A 19 -13.56 7.29 -2.71
CA PHE A 19 -14.36 6.25 -3.31
C PHE A 19 -13.52 5.17 -3.98
N CYS A 20 -12.28 5.49 -4.30
CA CYS A 20 -11.40 4.58 -5.03
C CYS A 20 -10.00 4.64 -4.44
N ILE A 21 -9.40 3.48 -4.25
CA ILE A 21 -8.00 3.38 -3.81
C ILE A 21 -7.18 2.92 -5.01
N LYS A 22 -6.16 3.70 -5.35
CA LYS A 22 -5.33 3.44 -6.52
C LYS A 22 -3.99 2.85 -6.08
N PHE A 23 -3.59 1.78 -6.76
CA PHE A 23 -2.30 1.15 -6.51
C PHE A 23 -1.40 1.35 -7.73
N HIS A 24 -0.23 1.97 -7.52
CA HIS A 24 0.73 2.28 -8.57
C HIS A 24 1.95 1.39 -8.40
N PHE A 25 2.18 0.50 -9.35
CA PHE A 25 3.32 -0.41 -9.28
C PHE A 25 3.62 -0.97 -10.67
N GLU A 26 4.90 -1.26 -10.91
CA GLU A 26 5.34 -1.87 -12.16
C GLU A 26 4.84 -1.14 -13.42
N GLY A 27 4.82 0.19 -13.35
CA GLY A 27 4.42 1.00 -14.49
C GLY A 27 2.93 1.02 -14.76
N ARG A 28 2.11 0.48 -13.87
CA ARG A 28 0.66 0.44 -14.05
C ARG A 28 -0.05 1.01 -12.83
N ARG A 29 -1.32 1.29 -13.03
CA ARG A 29 -2.19 1.75 -11.94
C ARG A 29 -3.43 0.86 -11.92
N ARG A 30 -3.73 0.30 -10.75
CA ARG A 30 -4.94 -0.48 -10.53
C ARG A 30 -5.78 0.21 -9.47
N GLY A 31 -7.05 0.41 -9.73
CA GLY A 31 -7.96 1.04 -8.80
C GLY A 31 -9.04 0.07 -8.33
N PHE A 32 -9.39 0.19 -7.05
CA PHE A 32 -10.47 -0.60 -6.46
C PHE A 32 -11.41 0.36 -5.76
N HIS A 33 -12.71 0.17 -5.92
CA HIS A 33 -13.68 0.97 -5.17
C HIS A 33 -13.60 0.63 -3.70
N ALA A 34 -13.61 1.66 -2.86
CA ALA A 34 -13.52 1.46 -1.41
C ALA A 34 -14.69 0.63 -0.88
N SER A 35 -15.85 0.71 -1.54
CA SER A 35 -17.01 -0.09 -1.15
C SER A 35 -16.80 -1.58 -1.32
N GLN A 36 -15.79 -1.99 -2.08
CA GLN A 36 -15.46 -3.40 -2.27
C GLN A 36 -14.44 -3.92 -1.27
N LEU A 37 -13.95 -3.05 -0.39
CA LEU A 37 -13.00 -3.46 0.65
C LEU A 37 -13.77 -4.12 1.79
N ILE A 38 -13.41 -5.37 2.08
CA ILE A 38 -14.05 -6.14 3.14
C ILE A 38 -13.32 -5.96 4.45
N GLU A 39 -11.99 -6.07 4.41
CA GLU A 39 -11.15 -5.91 5.60
C GLU A 39 -9.72 -5.64 5.20
N TYR A 40 -8.90 -5.23 6.15
CA TYR A 40 -7.48 -5.17 5.95
C TYR A 40 -6.78 -5.86 7.12
N THR A 41 -5.56 -6.34 6.88
CA THR A 41 -4.75 -6.96 7.92
C THR A 41 -3.35 -6.40 7.86
N LEU A 42 -2.88 -5.88 8.98
CA LEU A 42 -1.49 -5.43 9.11
C LEU A 42 -0.80 -6.40 10.06
N GLU A 43 0.23 -7.06 9.58
CA GLU A 43 0.92 -8.10 10.34
C GLU A 43 2.40 -8.11 10.01
N PRO A 44 3.23 -8.74 10.83
CA PRO A 44 4.63 -8.91 10.46
C PRO A 44 4.74 -9.77 9.21
N ASN A 45 5.68 -9.41 8.33
CA ASN A 45 5.95 -10.21 7.14
C ASN A 45 6.66 -11.50 7.55
N PRO A 46 6.05 -12.67 7.30
CA PRO A 46 6.66 -13.93 7.73
C PRO A 46 7.99 -14.23 7.06
N ASP A 47 8.20 -13.70 5.86
CA ASP A 47 9.45 -13.92 5.14
C ASP A 47 10.60 -13.04 5.62
N ALA A 48 10.31 -12.06 6.47
CA ALA A 48 11.35 -11.14 6.94
C ALA A 48 12.39 -11.81 7.82
N LYS A 49 12.05 -12.95 8.40
CA LYS A 49 12.99 -13.67 9.27
C LYS A 49 14.14 -14.31 8.51
N GLU A 50 13.95 -14.61 7.23
CA GLU A 50 14.91 -15.34 6.44
C GLU A 50 15.77 -14.44 5.55
N ALA A 51 15.35 -13.22 5.34
CA ALA A 51 16.07 -12.29 4.48
C ALA A 51 16.39 -11.01 5.23
N LYS A 52 17.65 -10.68 5.29
CA LYS A 52 18.16 -9.56 6.07
C LYS A 52 17.55 -8.21 5.69
N ASP A 53 17.28 -8.04 4.38
CA ASP A 53 16.75 -6.78 3.86
C ASP A 53 15.28 -6.86 3.50
N ALA A 54 14.59 -7.89 3.97
CA ALA A 54 13.17 -8.06 3.65
C ALA A 54 12.31 -7.03 4.38
N PRO A 55 11.25 -6.54 3.74
CA PRO A 55 10.33 -5.62 4.40
C PRO A 55 9.70 -6.27 5.64
N PRO A 56 9.66 -5.56 6.77
CA PRO A 56 9.16 -6.17 8.01
C PRO A 56 7.63 -6.22 8.11
N ASP A 57 6.92 -5.39 7.35
CA ASP A 57 5.46 -5.29 7.47
C ASP A 57 4.74 -5.84 6.26
N LYS A 58 3.59 -6.45 6.51
CA LYS A 58 2.71 -6.95 5.45
C LYS A 58 1.32 -6.38 5.69
N LEU A 59 0.83 -5.60 4.74
CA LEU A 59 -0.50 -5.02 4.78
C LEU A 59 -1.32 -5.60 3.65
N THR A 60 -2.40 -6.31 3.99
CA THR A 60 -3.26 -6.95 3.01
C THR A 60 -4.60 -6.23 2.98
N PHE A 61 -5.02 -5.85 1.77
CA PHE A 61 -6.34 -5.27 1.53
C PHE A 61 -7.20 -6.36 0.92
N ALA A 62 -8.23 -6.79 1.62
CA ALA A 62 -9.12 -7.84 1.12
C ALA A 62 -10.32 -7.19 0.44
N PHE A 63 -10.26 -7.10 -0.89
CA PHE A 63 -11.38 -6.64 -1.69
C PHE A 63 -12.22 -7.83 -2.12
N SER A 64 -13.46 -7.59 -2.54
CA SER A 64 -14.35 -8.66 -2.92
C SER A 64 -13.84 -9.48 -4.11
N THR A 65 -13.02 -8.89 -4.97
CA THR A 65 -12.52 -9.57 -6.18
C THR A 65 -11.06 -9.95 -6.14
N ALA A 66 -10.30 -9.38 -5.21
CA ALA A 66 -8.85 -9.64 -5.14
C ALA A 66 -8.30 -9.22 -3.80
N ASP A 67 -7.19 -9.84 -3.44
CA ASP A 67 -6.39 -9.40 -2.29
C ASP A 67 -5.21 -8.61 -2.82
N VAL A 68 -4.94 -7.46 -2.23
CA VAL A 68 -3.77 -6.65 -2.56
C VAL A 68 -2.80 -6.75 -1.39
N VAL A 69 -1.62 -7.30 -1.65
CA VAL A 69 -0.61 -7.52 -0.63
C VAL A 69 0.50 -6.49 -0.79
N VAL A 70 0.70 -5.68 0.23
CA VAL A 70 1.72 -4.63 0.24
C VAL A 70 2.77 -5.00 1.26
N LEU A 71 4.03 -5.04 0.83
CA LEU A 71 5.16 -5.28 1.72
C LEU A 71 5.99 -4.02 1.82
N GLY A 72 6.40 -3.68 3.03
CA GLY A 72 7.18 -2.46 3.23
C GLY A 72 7.54 -2.21 4.67
N TRP A 73 7.82 -0.95 4.96
CA TRP A 73 8.23 -0.48 6.28
C TRP A 73 7.24 0.56 6.77
N ARG A 74 6.93 0.51 8.06
CA ARG A 74 6.10 1.52 8.72
C ARG A 74 4.74 1.68 8.02
N LEU A 75 4.11 0.55 7.69
CA LEU A 75 2.85 0.57 6.96
C LEU A 75 1.64 0.90 7.84
N ASP A 76 1.84 1.03 9.15
CA ASP A 76 0.77 1.36 10.07
C ASP A 76 0.09 2.68 9.74
N ARG A 77 0.86 3.67 9.26
CA ARG A 77 0.28 4.96 8.88
C ARG A 77 -0.65 4.83 7.68
N ILE A 78 -0.29 3.98 6.73
CA ILE A 78 -1.15 3.73 5.57
C ILE A 78 -2.44 3.04 6.04
N ALA A 79 -2.33 2.08 6.95
CA ALA A 79 -3.49 1.41 7.52
C ALA A 79 -4.41 2.39 8.26
N ASP A 80 -3.82 3.36 8.96
CA ASP A 80 -4.62 4.36 9.67
C ASP A 80 -5.44 5.22 8.72
N TYR A 81 -4.85 5.67 7.60
CA TYR A 81 -5.60 6.42 6.60
C TYR A 81 -6.69 5.57 5.97
N LEU A 82 -6.40 4.29 5.74
CA LEU A 82 -7.40 3.37 5.22
C LEU A 82 -8.59 3.25 6.15
N CYS A 83 -8.32 3.14 7.46
CA CYS A 83 -9.35 3.01 8.46
C CYS A 83 -10.25 4.25 8.52
N GLU A 84 -9.68 5.42 8.23
CA GLU A 84 -10.44 6.67 8.18
C GLU A 84 -11.11 6.89 6.83
N ASN A 85 -10.98 5.95 5.91
CA ASN A 85 -11.49 6.06 4.55
C ASN A 85 -10.91 7.27 3.81
N LYS A 86 -9.64 7.56 4.09
CA LYS A 86 -8.93 8.71 3.51
C LYS A 86 -7.67 8.32 2.77
N LEU A 87 -7.56 7.09 2.36
CA LEU A 87 -6.41 6.63 1.59
C LEU A 87 -6.76 6.67 0.11
N ALA A 88 -6.11 7.57 -0.63
CA ALA A 88 -6.37 7.75 -2.06
C ALA A 88 -5.50 6.87 -2.94
N ALA A 89 -4.25 6.66 -2.55
CA ALA A 89 -3.31 5.93 -3.39
C ALA A 89 -2.18 5.33 -2.58
N VAL A 90 -1.63 4.22 -3.09
CA VAL A 90 -0.45 3.55 -2.55
C VAL A 90 0.42 3.20 -3.75
N GLY A 91 1.72 3.41 -3.66
CA GLY A 91 2.60 3.10 -4.78
C GLY A 91 3.99 2.71 -4.35
N THR A 92 4.68 1.99 -5.22
CA THR A 92 6.08 1.63 -4.98
C THR A 92 6.99 2.75 -5.44
N LEU A 93 8.11 2.92 -4.73
CA LEU A 93 9.15 3.85 -5.11
C LEU A 93 10.46 3.08 -5.26
N PRO A 94 11.44 3.62 -6.02
CA PRO A 94 12.74 3.00 -6.08
C PRO A 94 13.34 2.84 -4.69
N LYS A 95 14.05 1.74 -4.48
CA LYS A 95 14.59 1.39 -3.18
C LYS A 95 15.46 2.48 -2.57
N ARG A 96 16.11 3.29 -3.40
CA ARG A 96 16.95 4.37 -2.92
C ARG A 96 16.20 5.39 -2.05
N TYR A 97 14.87 5.49 -2.22
CA TYR A 97 14.07 6.43 -1.44
C TYR A 97 13.81 5.94 -0.01
N ALA A 98 14.03 4.67 0.26
CA ALA A 98 13.82 4.13 1.60
C ALA A 98 14.73 4.77 2.63
N GLU A 99 15.87 5.29 2.21
CA GLU A 99 16.86 5.85 3.11
C GLU A 99 16.69 7.34 3.36
N PHE A 100 15.85 8.02 2.58
CA PHE A 100 15.69 9.47 2.72
C PHE A 100 14.95 9.87 3.99
N ASP A 101 13.93 9.12 4.35
CA ASP A 101 13.17 9.46 5.54
C ASP A 101 12.69 8.19 6.20
N ARG A 102 13.33 7.82 7.30
CA ARG A 102 13.04 6.59 8.00
C ARG A 102 11.76 6.67 8.83
N ASN A 103 11.15 7.84 8.90
CA ASN A 103 9.90 8.01 9.63
C ASN A 103 8.67 7.87 8.73
N LYS A 104 8.86 7.84 7.42
CA LYS A 104 7.76 7.72 6.46
C LYS A 104 7.52 6.27 6.08
N PRO A 105 6.28 5.92 5.76
CA PRO A 105 6.00 4.60 5.17
C PRO A 105 6.78 4.42 3.88
N PHE A 106 7.28 3.21 3.67
CA PHE A 106 7.93 2.88 2.41
C PHE A 106 7.37 1.56 1.91
N VAL A 107 6.88 1.56 0.66
CA VAL A 107 6.29 0.39 0.04
C VAL A 107 7.31 -0.24 -0.91
N ALA A 108 7.71 -1.47 -0.60
CA ALA A 108 8.70 -2.18 -1.40
C ALA A 108 8.05 -2.92 -2.57
N SER A 109 6.89 -3.51 -2.35
CA SER A 109 6.22 -4.27 -3.40
C SER A 109 4.72 -4.29 -3.18
N ILE A 110 3.99 -4.46 -4.29
CA ILE A 110 2.54 -4.62 -4.30
C ILE A 110 2.24 -5.82 -5.18
N LYS A 111 1.42 -6.73 -4.68
CA LYS A 111 1.01 -7.91 -5.42
C LYS A 111 -0.51 -8.03 -5.34
N ILE A 112 -1.15 -8.27 -6.47
CA ILE A 112 -2.60 -8.44 -6.53
C ILE A 112 -2.90 -9.89 -6.85
N GLU A 113 -3.66 -10.53 -5.97
CA GLU A 113 -4.04 -11.93 -6.13
C GLU A 113 -5.54 -12.04 -6.24
N PRO A 114 -6.06 -12.54 -7.38
CA PRO A 114 -7.50 -12.71 -7.52
C PRO A 114 -8.04 -13.67 -6.48
N VAL A 115 -9.22 -13.35 -5.97
CA VAL A 115 -9.91 -14.21 -5.01
C VAL A 115 -10.52 -15.38 -5.79
N LYS A 116 -10.24 -16.58 -5.34
CA LYS A 116 -10.83 -17.77 -5.96
C LYS A 116 -12.24 -17.97 -5.44
N GLN A 117 -13.13 -18.24 -6.36
CA GLN A 117 -14.51 -18.53 -6.00
C GLN A 117 -14.83 -19.97 -6.24
#